data_c44881325feaeb407685cdd70f889aac
#
_entry.id   c44881325feaeb407685cdd70f889aac
#
_cell.length_a   1.000
_cell.length_b   1.000
_cell.length_c   1.000
_cell.angle_alpha   90.00
_cell.angle_beta   90.00
_cell.angle_gamma   90.00
#
_symmetry.space_group_name_H-M   'P 1'
#
loop_
_entity.id
_entity.type
_entity.pdbx_description
1 polymer ?
#
loop_
_entity_poly.entity_id
_entity_poly.type
_entity_poly.pdbx_seq_one_letter_code
_entity_poly.pdbx_strand_id
1 'polypeptide(L)'
;MFQIIFNDRSTGELARLPKMLQLQILSEFNFLPEDLDKADPDKFGKLHREKRNLYRYRTKEYRIYFERIDAGLLIHRVLHKNTIKDFLFRTKLPMAEDEILQKVPEFWELIDGRR
;
A
#
# COMPACT_ATOMS: atom_id res chain seq x y z
N MET A 1 20.33 -6.45 -7.71
CA MET A 1 20.23 -5.64 -6.48
C MET A 1 18.79 -5.26 -6.21
N PHE A 2 18.34 -5.48 -5.01
CA PHE A 2 16.97 -5.13 -4.58
C PHE A 2 16.86 -3.63 -4.32
N GLN A 3 15.82 -3.00 -4.89
CA GLN A 3 15.59 -1.56 -4.75
C GLN A 3 14.16 -1.29 -4.30
N ILE A 4 13.98 -0.19 -3.58
CA ILE A 4 12.67 0.36 -3.25
C ILE A 4 12.50 1.61 -4.09
N ILE A 5 11.52 1.60 -4.99
CA ILE A 5 11.31 2.65 -5.98
C ILE A 5 10.00 3.35 -5.67
N PHE A 6 10.05 4.68 -5.55
CA PHE A 6 8.86 5.52 -5.39
C PHE A 6 8.56 6.19 -6.73
N ASN A 7 7.28 6.22 -7.10
CA ASN A 7 6.86 7.02 -8.25
C ASN A 7 6.65 8.48 -7.80
N ASP A 8 6.31 9.37 -8.72
CA ASP A 8 6.16 10.80 -8.40
C ASP A 8 5.08 11.04 -7.35
N ARG A 9 3.98 10.31 -7.41
CA ARG A 9 2.89 10.47 -6.45
C ARG A 9 3.30 10.03 -5.05
N SER A 10 3.85 8.84 -4.92
CA SER A 10 4.25 8.31 -3.62
C SER A 10 5.40 9.10 -3.00
N THR A 11 6.33 9.59 -3.83
CA THR A 11 7.39 10.48 -3.37
C THR A 11 6.81 11.74 -2.74
N GLY A 12 5.87 12.39 -3.44
CA GLY A 12 5.20 13.59 -2.94
C GLY A 12 4.39 13.33 -1.68
N GLU A 13 3.69 12.21 -1.63
CA GLU A 13 2.90 11.84 -0.45
C GLU A 13 3.79 11.58 0.76
N LEU A 14 4.87 10.84 0.57
CA LEU A 14 5.82 10.58 1.65
C LEU A 14 6.45 11.88 2.17
N ALA A 15 6.83 12.78 1.25
CA ALA A 15 7.47 14.04 1.59
C ALA A 15 6.61 14.95 2.47
N ARG A 16 5.29 14.79 2.42
CA ARG A 16 4.35 15.59 3.24
C ARG A 16 4.21 15.06 4.67
N LEU A 17 4.74 13.89 4.96
CA LEU A 17 4.64 13.30 6.31
C LEU A 17 5.68 13.92 7.23
N PRO A 18 5.42 13.91 8.56
CA PRO A 18 6.46 14.28 9.52
C PRO A 18 7.71 13.43 9.32
N LYS A 19 8.87 14.03 9.50
CA LYS A 19 10.15 13.39 9.20
C LYS A 19 10.35 12.08 9.95
N MET A 20 9.96 12.03 11.22
CA MET A 20 10.08 10.82 12.03
C MET A 20 9.24 9.67 11.45
N LEU A 21 8.05 9.99 10.94
CA LEU A 21 7.19 8.99 10.31
C LEU A 21 7.77 8.51 8.98
N GLN A 22 8.37 9.43 8.19
CA GLN A 22 9.07 9.05 6.97
C GLN A 22 10.17 8.02 7.27
N LEU A 23 10.98 8.28 8.29
CA LEU A 23 12.07 7.38 8.68
C LEU A 23 11.54 6.05 9.17
N GLN A 24 10.45 6.06 9.95
CA GLN A 24 9.82 4.84 10.42
C GLN A 24 9.35 3.97 9.25
N ILE A 25 8.64 4.58 8.30
CA ILE A 25 8.14 3.87 7.12
C ILE A 25 9.30 3.27 6.32
N LEU A 26 10.33 4.06 6.04
CA LEU A 26 11.48 3.59 5.26
C LEU A 26 12.22 2.45 5.96
N SER A 27 12.32 2.48 7.28
CA SER A 27 12.99 1.42 8.03
C SER A 27 12.24 0.09 7.97
N GLU A 28 10.91 0.13 7.83
CA GLU A 28 10.09 -1.09 7.76
C GLU A 28 10.25 -1.83 6.42
N PHE A 29 10.73 -1.16 5.39
CA PHE A 29 10.96 -1.77 4.09
C PHE A 29 12.36 -2.41 3.97
N ASN A 30 12.98 -2.74 5.09
CA ASN A 30 14.27 -3.41 5.13
C ASN A 30 14.09 -4.93 5.20
N PHE A 31 13.54 -5.51 4.14
CA PHE A 31 13.30 -6.94 4.02
C PHE A 31 13.46 -7.40 2.57
N LEU A 32 13.60 -8.72 2.38
CA LEU A 32 13.68 -9.30 1.04
C LEU A 32 12.25 -9.54 0.50
N PRO A 33 12.03 -9.40 -0.82
CA PRO A 33 10.70 -9.61 -1.40
C PRO A 33 10.09 -10.97 -1.07
N GLU A 34 10.88 -12.02 -0.97
CA GLU A 34 10.40 -13.35 -0.63
C GLU A 34 9.90 -13.47 0.81
N ASP A 35 10.26 -12.52 1.66
CA ASP A 35 9.80 -12.51 3.05
C ASP A 35 8.39 -11.93 3.20
N LEU A 36 7.83 -11.33 2.16
CA LEU A 36 6.51 -10.71 2.20
C LEU A 36 5.41 -11.71 2.57
N ASP A 37 5.49 -12.92 2.05
CA ASP A 37 4.47 -13.93 2.30
C ASP A 37 4.54 -14.51 3.72
N LYS A 38 5.66 -14.27 4.41
CA LYS A 38 5.88 -14.70 5.79
C LYS A 38 5.69 -13.57 6.80
N ALA A 39 5.44 -12.35 6.31
CA ALA A 39 5.32 -11.18 7.16
C ALA A 39 4.02 -11.21 7.97
N ASP A 40 3.99 -10.44 9.06
CA ASP A 40 2.82 -10.27 9.91
C ASP A 40 1.64 -9.74 9.08
N PRO A 41 0.52 -10.49 8.99
CA PRO A 41 -0.65 -10.06 8.21
C PRO A 41 -1.27 -8.74 8.68
N ASP A 42 -1.08 -8.38 9.96
CA ASP A 42 -1.58 -7.10 10.47
C ASP A 42 -0.80 -5.93 9.88
N LYS A 43 0.49 -6.12 9.60
CA LYS A 43 1.33 -5.08 8.99
C LYS A 43 1.32 -5.16 7.47
N PHE A 44 1.43 -6.36 6.91
CA PHE A 44 1.54 -6.58 5.48
C PHE A 44 0.38 -7.40 4.96
N GLY A 45 -0.51 -6.78 4.22
CA GLY A 45 -1.65 -7.43 3.60
C GLY A 45 -1.45 -7.55 2.08
N LYS A 46 -2.40 -8.23 1.44
CA LYS A 46 -2.33 -8.50 0.01
C LYS A 46 -3.71 -8.34 -0.60
N LEU A 47 -3.77 -7.66 -1.75
CA LEU A 47 -4.97 -7.46 -2.53
C LEU A 47 -4.77 -8.07 -3.91
N HIS A 48 -5.80 -8.73 -4.42
CA HIS A 48 -5.75 -9.39 -5.73
C HIS A 48 -6.76 -8.79 -6.68
N ARG A 49 -6.36 -8.61 -7.92
CA ARG A 49 -7.27 -8.30 -9.02
C ARG A 49 -6.72 -8.94 -10.28
N GLU A 50 -7.45 -9.90 -10.83
CA GLU A 50 -7.01 -10.67 -11.99
C GLU A 50 -5.64 -11.33 -11.71
N LYS A 51 -4.62 -11.02 -12.51
CA LYS A 51 -3.27 -11.56 -12.32
C LYS A 51 -2.36 -10.66 -11.51
N ARG A 52 -2.94 -9.64 -10.89
CA ARG A 52 -2.18 -8.60 -10.20
C ARG A 52 -2.24 -8.81 -8.68
N ASN A 53 -1.08 -8.69 -8.03
CA ASN A 53 -0.96 -8.73 -6.58
C ASN A 53 -0.45 -7.39 -6.09
N LEU A 54 -1.26 -6.73 -5.26
CA LEU A 54 -0.89 -5.48 -4.61
C LEU A 54 -0.66 -5.76 -3.13
N TYR A 55 0.45 -5.29 -2.60
CA TYR A 55 0.77 -5.43 -1.18
C TYR A 55 0.44 -4.14 -0.44
N ARG A 56 0.07 -4.28 0.83
CA ARG A 56 -0.22 -3.16 1.72
C ARG A 56 0.64 -3.26 2.97
N TYR A 57 1.34 -2.17 3.28
CA TYR A 57 1.96 -1.98 4.59
C TYR A 57 1.08 -1.02 5.40
N ARG A 58 0.81 -1.36 6.67
CA ARG A 58 -0.08 -0.58 7.54
C ARG A 58 0.71 0.00 8.71
N THR A 59 0.65 1.34 8.83
CA THR A 59 0.96 2.02 10.08
C THR A 59 -0.37 2.36 10.77
N LYS A 60 -0.31 3.00 11.94
CA LYS A 60 -1.50 3.44 12.65
C LYS A 60 -2.38 4.38 11.80
N GLU A 61 -1.76 5.33 11.10
CA GLU A 61 -2.46 6.38 10.38
C GLU A 61 -2.42 6.24 8.85
N TYR A 62 -1.51 5.43 8.32
CA TYR A 62 -1.24 5.38 6.89
C TYR A 62 -1.29 3.96 6.35
N ARG A 63 -1.56 3.88 5.04
CA ARG A 63 -1.51 2.64 4.26
C ARG A 63 -0.60 2.87 3.07
N ILE A 64 0.41 2.03 2.90
CA ILE A 64 1.38 2.11 1.81
C ILE A 64 1.12 0.94 0.87
N TYR A 65 0.76 1.23 -0.39
CA TYR A 65 0.47 0.22 -1.40
C TYR A 65 1.62 0.09 -2.37
N PHE A 66 2.06 -1.14 -2.57
CA PHE A 66 3.23 -1.42 -3.41
C PHE A 66 3.11 -2.76 -4.12
N GLU A 67 3.89 -2.91 -5.19
CA GLU A 67 3.98 -4.16 -5.94
C GLU A 67 5.42 -4.64 -6.02
N ARG A 68 5.57 -5.97 -6.18
CA ARG A 68 6.87 -6.55 -6.48
C ARG A 68 7.15 -6.38 -7.97
N ILE A 69 8.35 -5.93 -8.28
CA ILE A 69 8.86 -5.82 -9.64
C ILE A 69 10.22 -6.51 -9.71
N ASP A 70 10.77 -6.70 -10.91
CA ASP A 70 12.06 -7.38 -11.06
C ASP A 70 13.18 -6.69 -10.29
N ALA A 71 13.18 -5.35 -10.25
CA ALA A 71 14.19 -4.57 -9.54
C ALA A 71 13.98 -4.52 -8.02
N GLY A 72 12.80 -4.93 -7.52
CA GLY A 72 12.49 -4.88 -6.09
C GLY A 72 11.04 -4.57 -5.80
N LEU A 73 10.78 -3.42 -5.18
CA LEU A 73 9.42 -2.97 -4.85
C LEU A 73 9.13 -1.62 -5.50
N LEU A 74 7.93 -1.49 -6.07
CA LEU A 74 7.43 -0.22 -6.58
C LEU A 74 6.33 0.30 -5.65
N ILE A 75 6.57 1.43 -5.00
CA ILE A 75 5.62 2.05 -4.09
C ILE A 75 4.66 2.92 -4.89
N HIS A 76 3.39 2.53 -4.93
CA HIS A 76 2.37 3.25 -5.70
C HIS A 76 1.79 4.44 -4.96
N ARG A 77 1.36 4.24 -3.73
CA ARG A 77 0.69 5.28 -2.96
C ARG A 77 1.02 5.19 -1.48
N VAL A 78 1.09 6.35 -0.83
CA VAL A 78 1.16 6.49 0.63
C VAL A 78 -0.09 7.27 1.03
N LEU A 79 -1.11 6.57 1.53
CA LEU A 79 -2.43 7.14 1.77
C LEU A 79 -2.77 7.18 3.26
N HIS A 80 -3.43 8.26 3.68
CA HIS A 80 -3.97 8.35 5.03
C HIS A 80 -5.15 7.38 5.18
N LYS A 81 -5.33 6.82 6.38
CA LYS A 81 -6.42 5.88 6.68
C LYS A 81 -7.80 6.46 6.36
N ASN A 82 -7.97 7.78 6.47
CA ASN A 82 -9.26 8.43 6.20
C ASN A 82 -9.64 8.35 4.73
N THR A 83 -8.63 8.42 3.83
CA THR A 83 -8.88 8.22 2.40
C THR A 83 -9.42 6.82 2.14
N ILE A 84 -8.88 5.82 2.84
CA ILE A 84 -9.33 4.44 2.72
C ILE A 84 -10.74 4.27 3.27
N LYS A 85 -11.06 4.92 4.39
CA LYS A 85 -12.41 4.88 4.98
C LYS A 85 -13.48 5.39 4.02
N ASP A 86 -13.15 6.37 3.17
CA ASP A 86 -14.10 6.89 2.20
C ASP A 86 -14.56 5.83 1.20
N PHE A 87 -13.66 4.93 0.81
CA PHE A 87 -14.01 3.79 -0.04
C PHE A 87 -14.85 2.76 0.73
N LEU A 88 -14.48 2.49 1.98
CA LEU A 88 -15.15 1.49 2.80
C LEU A 88 -16.55 1.90 3.22
N PHE A 89 -16.77 3.19 3.39
CA PHE A 89 -18.08 3.75 3.82
C PHE A 89 -19.21 3.38 2.87
N ARG A 90 -18.89 3.20 1.59
CA ARG A 90 -19.89 2.88 0.57
C ARG A 90 -20.29 1.40 0.57
N THR A 91 -19.56 0.57 1.30
CA THR A 91 -19.84 -0.86 1.40
C THR A 91 -20.21 -1.18 2.84
N LYS A 92 -21.35 -1.83 3.05
CA LYS A 92 -21.81 -2.23 4.38
C LYS A 92 -21.50 -3.71 4.65
N LEU A 93 -20.46 -4.24 3.99
CA LEU A 93 -20.09 -5.64 4.11
C LEU A 93 -19.16 -5.85 5.31
N PRO A 94 -19.39 -6.90 6.12
CA PRO A 94 -18.54 -7.20 7.27
C PRO A 94 -17.27 -7.93 6.84
N MET A 95 -16.54 -7.35 5.90
CA MET A 95 -15.30 -7.91 5.36
C MET A 95 -14.11 -7.09 5.81
N ALA A 96 -12.94 -7.72 5.81
CA ALA A 96 -11.68 -7.03 6.10
C ALA A 96 -11.43 -5.94 5.06
N GLU A 97 -10.72 -4.89 5.47
CA GLU A 97 -10.41 -3.72 4.63
C GLU A 97 -9.87 -4.11 3.26
N ASP A 98 -8.84 -4.95 3.22
CA ASP A 98 -8.20 -5.35 1.96
C ASP A 98 -9.15 -6.12 1.04
N GLU A 99 -10.00 -6.99 1.62
CA GLU A 99 -10.96 -7.76 0.84
C GLU A 99 -12.01 -6.88 0.18
N ILE A 100 -12.41 -5.81 0.86
CA ILE A 100 -13.36 -4.85 0.30
C ILE A 100 -12.70 -4.06 -0.82
N LEU A 101 -11.52 -3.49 -0.55
CA LEU A 101 -10.82 -2.62 -1.49
C LEU A 101 -10.48 -3.33 -2.80
N GLN A 102 -10.10 -4.61 -2.75
CA GLN A 102 -9.74 -5.34 -3.97
C GLN A 102 -10.91 -5.50 -4.93
N LYS A 103 -12.15 -5.29 -4.47
CA LYS A 103 -13.37 -5.37 -5.28
C LYS A 103 -13.87 -4.01 -5.75
N VAL A 104 -13.20 -2.93 -5.39
CA VAL A 104 -13.61 -1.56 -5.72
C VAL A 104 -12.77 -1.04 -6.88
N PRO A 105 -13.34 -0.91 -8.11
CA PRO A 105 -12.57 -0.43 -9.28
C PRO A 105 -11.93 0.93 -9.07
N GLU A 106 -12.61 1.85 -8.40
CA GLU A 106 -12.11 3.21 -8.12
C GLU A 106 -10.87 3.19 -7.25
N PHE A 107 -10.74 2.20 -6.36
CA PHE A 107 -9.53 2.03 -5.57
C PHE A 107 -8.33 1.70 -6.46
N TRP A 108 -8.52 0.80 -7.43
CA TRP A 108 -7.44 0.44 -8.37
C TRP A 108 -7.07 1.60 -9.28
N GLU A 109 -8.05 2.43 -9.67
CA GLU A 109 -7.77 3.66 -10.41
C GLU A 109 -6.91 4.61 -9.59
N LEU A 110 -7.18 4.72 -8.29
CA LEU A 110 -6.37 5.52 -7.37
C LEU A 110 -4.93 5.01 -7.31
N ILE A 111 -4.75 3.69 -7.19
CA ILE A 111 -3.42 3.06 -7.16
C ILE A 111 -2.66 3.34 -8.46
N ASP A 112 -3.33 3.26 -9.59
CA ASP A 112 -2.71 3.44 -10.91
C ASP A 112 -2.57 4.91 -11.32
N GLY A 113 -3.06 5.83 -10.49
CA GLY A 113 -2.92 7.25 -10.76
C GLY A 113 -3.86 7.79 -11.83
N ARG A 114 -4.98 7.12 -12.07
CA ARG A 114 -5.99 7.55 -13.04
C ARG A 114 -7.09 8.39 -12.40
N ARG A 115 -6.95 8.64 -11.11
CA ARG A 115 -7.98 9.33 -10.34
C ARG A 115 -7.40 10.41 -9.45
#